data_f26821c22f197f2f5d9af424185ba2aa
#
_entry.id   f26821c22f197f2f5d9af424185ba2aa
#
_cell.length_a   1.000
_cell.length_b   1.000
_cell.length_c   1.000
_cell.angle_alpha   90.00
_cell.angle_beta   90.00
_cell.angle_gamma   90.00
#
_symmetry.space_group_name_H-M   'P 1'
#
loop_
_entity.id
_entity.type
_entity.pdbx_description
1 polymer ?
#
loop_
_entity_poly.entity_id
_entity_poly.type
_entity_poly.pdbx_seq_one_letter_code
_entity_poly.pdbx_strand_id
1 'polypeptide(L)'
;NMWAQSSILDLYDPDRLQSPRNQDGRSDFAAFDKAFADKLNTLRAKAGAGLYILTQPSNSPTYLRLRQLVVDKLPLSRIAVYSPVSQSAVREGARLALGVPATPIYDFTRAKVVLALDSDFLGTELGSTLASHQFGAARDMESAAGSLNRLYSVEPTLSITGSNADHRLRLSAQDVARYARALAAELSTTGVELGQLASAVRG
;
A
#
# COMPACT_ATOMS: atom_id res chain seq x y z
N ASN A 1 -12.19 4.50 -7.71
CA ASN A 1 -11.84 4.45 -6.30
C ASN A 1 -12.68 5.46 -5.52
N MET A 2 -13.42 4.99 -4.54
CA MET A 2 -14.32 5.76 -3.67
C MET A 2 -13.61 6.95 -2.99
N TRP A 3 -12.40 6.74 -2.50
CA TRP A 3 -11.60 7.79 -1.85
C TRP A 3 -11.23 8.93 -2.81
N ALA A 4 -10.88 8.62 -4.05
CA ALA A 4 -10.59 9.63 -5.07
C ALA A 4 -11.83 10.46 -5.44
N GLN A 5 -13.01 9.84 -5.46
CA GLN A 5 -14.27 10.55 -5.69
C GLN A 5 -14.65 11.43 -4.50
N SER A 6 -14.46 10.93 -3.28
CA SER A 6 -14.75 11.66 -2.04
C SER A 6 -13.83 12.87 -1.83
N SER A 7 -12.60 12.85 -2.37
CA SER A 7 -11.63 13.95 -2.21
C SER A 7 -12.11 15.29 -2.81
N ILE A 8 -13.10 15.26 -3.70
CA ILE A 8 -13.76 16.49 -4.21
C ILE A 8 -14.43 17.27 -3.08
N LEU A 9 -14.92 16.57 -2.05
CA LEU A 9 -15.56 17.20 -0.89
C LEU A 9 -14.61 18.11 -0.08
N ASP A 10 -13.32 17.83 -0.13
CA ASP A 10 -12.29 18.65 0.53
C ASP A 10 -12.27 20.10 0.01
N LEU A 11 -12.72 20.32 -1.23
CA LEU A 11 -12.85 21.67 -1.80
C LEU A 11 -13.95 22.51 -1.13
N TYR A 12 -14.92 21.86 -0.52
CA TYR A 12 -16.06 22.50 0.14
C TYR A 12 -15.90 22.60 1.66
N ASP A 13 -14.77 22.10 2.19
CA ASP A 13 -14.48 22.18 3.61
C ASP A 13 -14.28 23.65 4.02
N PRO A 14 -15.13 24.18 4.93
CA PRO A 14 -15.02 25.58 5.40
C PRO A 14 -13.72 25.84 6.17
N ASP A 15 -13.13 24.81 6.77
CA ASP A 15 -11.89 24.93 7.54
C ASP A 15 -10.63 24.81 6.66
N ARG A 16 -10.82 24.62 5.36
CA ARG A 16 -9.74 24.57 4.39
C ARG A 16 -8.92 25.87 4.38
N LEU A 17 -7.58 25.72 4.39
CA LEU A 17 -6.69 26.87 4.26
C LEU A 17 -6.85 27.52 2.87
N GLN A 18 -7.29 28.80 2.85
CA GLN A 18 -7.60 29.53 1.62
C GLN A 18 -6.52 30.54 1.23
N SER A 19 -5.60 30.86 2.12
CA SER A 19 -4.49 31.79 1.91
C SER A 19 -3.28 31.40 2.73
N PRO A 20 -2.07 31.80 2.32
CA PRO A 20 -0.89 31.65 3.16
C PRO A 20 -1.09 32.31 4.53
N ARG A 21 -0.41 31.78 5.52
CA ARG A 21 -0.36 32.35 6.88
C ARG A 21 1.08 32.50 7.34
N ASN A 22 1.36 33.54 8.07
CA ASN A 22 2.59 33.76 8.82
C ASN A 22 2.28 33.84 10.33
N GLN A 23 3.26 34.20 11.14
CA GLN A 23 3.09 34.34 12.59
C GLN A 23 2.07 35.44 12.97
N ASP A 24 1.91 36.44 12.11
CA ASP A 24 1.00 37.58 12.35
C ASP A 24 -0.42 37.34 11.84
N GLY A 25 -0.68 36.18 11.21
CA GLY A 25 -2.00 35.80 10.72
C GLY A 25 -2.05 35.54 9.22
N ARG A 26 -3.08 36.08 8.54
CA ARG A 26 -3.24 35.90 7.08
C ARG A 26 -2.16 36.67 6.31
N SER A 27 -1.63 36.04 5.27
CA SER A 27 -0.66 36.61 4.35
C SER A 27 -1.12 36.41 2.92
N ASP A 28 -0.35 36.92 1.96
CA ASP A 28 -0.57 36.70 0.53
C ASP A 28 0.53 35.84 -0.10
N PHE A 29 0.30 35.40 -1.34
CA PHE A 29 1.25 34.56 -2.06
C PHE A 29 2.54 35.29 -2.41
N ALA A 30 2.53 36.61 -2.63
CA ALA A 30 3.74 37.39 -2.94
C ALA A 30 4.69 37.42 -1.73
N ALA A 31 4.15 37.63 -0.54
CA ALA A 31 4.93 37.56 0.70
C ALA A 31 5.47 36.13 0.96
N PHE A 32 4.67 35.11 0.69
CA PHE A 32 5.10 33.71 0.78
C PHE A 32 6.25 33.41 -0.17
N ASP A 33 6.11 33.78 -1.45
CA ASP A 33 7.12 33.51 -2.49
C ASP A 33 8.45 34.19 -2.14
N LYS A 34 8.40 35.43 -1.65
CA LYS A 34 9.60 36.15 -1.20
C LYS A 34 10.27 35.42 -0.03
N ALA A 35 9.52 35.10 1.02
CA ALA A 35 10.06 34.42 2.18
C ALA A 35 10.63 33.02 1.82
N PHE A 36 9.95 32.30 0.92
CA PHE A 36 10.40 31.01 0.42
C PHE A 36 11.69 31.13 -0.38
N ALA A 37 11.78 32.11 -1.29
CA ALA A 37 12.99 32.38 -2.09
C ALA A 37 14.20 32.71 -1.21
N ASP A 38 14.02 33.57 -0.20
CA ASP A 38 15.09 33.94 0.74
C ASP A 38 15.57 32.70 1.54
N LYS A 39 14.63 31.86 1.99
CA LYS A 39 14.97 30.62 2.67
C LYS A 39 15.70 29.64 1.75
N LEU A 40 15.22 29.50 0.51
CA LEU A 40 15.83 28.62 -0.48
C LEU A 40 17.26 29.05 -0.84
N ASN A 41 17.52 30.36 -0.96
CA ASN A 41 18.87 30.89 -1.20
C ASN A 41 19.81 30.56 -0.02
N THR A 42 19.32 30.68 1.21
CA THR A 42 20.08 30.27 2.40
C THR A 42 20.42 28.78 2.39
N LEU A 43 19.46 27.93 2.00
CA LEU A 43 19.66 26.47 1.90
C LEU A 43 20.62 26.11 0.77
N ARG A 44 20.54 26.80 -0.38
CA ARG A 44 21.47 26.61 -1.52
C ARG A 44 22.91 26.92 -1.12
N ALA A 45 23.13 28.01 -0.37
CA ALA A 45 24.47 28.37 0.13
C ALA A 45 25.09 27.28 1.04
N LYS A 46 24.24 26.47 1.67
CA LYS A 46 24.65 25.36 2.52
C LYS A 46 24.47 23.96 1.85
N ALA A 47 24.33 23.92 0.51
CA ALA A 47 24.08 22.69 -0.25
C ALA A 47 22.90 21.86 0.30
N GLY A 48 21.91 22.51 0.94
CA GLY A 48 20.74 21.87 1.52
C GLY A 48 20.92 21.37 2.95
N ALA A 49 22.03 21.63 3.62
CA ALA A 49 22.20 21.24 5.02
C ALA A 49 21.13 21.84 5.91
N GLY A 50 20.47 20.99 6.73
CA GLY A 50 19.35 21.36 7.58
C GLY A 50 17.98 21.34 6.89
N LEU A 51 17.89 20.99 5.60
CA LEU A 51 16.63 20.74 4.94
C LEU A 51 16.21 19.29 5.13
N TYR A 52 15.04 19.08 5.73
CA TYR A 52 14.38 17.79 5.85
C TYR A 52 13.03 17.87 5.14
N ILE A 53 12.79 16.94 4.21
CA ILE A 53 11.55 16.84 3.46
C ILE A 53 10.88 15.55 3.86
N LEU A 54 9.70 15.63 4.46
CA LEU A 54 8.87 14.49 4.81
C LEU A 54 7.77 14.32 3.76
N THR A 55 7.68 13.16 3.16
CA THR A 55 6.69 12.87 2.11
C THR A 55 5.98 11.55 2.37
N GLN A 56 4.85 11.38 1.70
CA GLN A 56 4.20 10.07 1.55
C GLN A 56 4.91 9.24 0.47
N PRO A 57 4.77 7.89 0.48
CA PRO A 57 5.17 7.05 -0.64
C PRO A 57 4.45 7.48 -1.91
N SER A 58 5.17 7.61 -3.01
CA SER A 58 4.60 7.98 -4.30
C SER A 58 5.38 7.34 -5.45
N ASN A 59 4.65 6.78 -6.40
CA ASN A 59 5.18 6.24 -7.65
C ASN A 59 4.99 7.24 -8.82
N SER A 60 4.58 8.48 -8.54
CA SER A 60 4.42 9.51 -9.56
C SER A 60 5.77 9.79 -10.23
N PRO A 61 5.88 9.68 -11.57
CA PRO A 61 7.11 10.00 -12.29
C PRO A 61 7.57 11.43 -12.04
N THR A 62 6.64 12.38 -11.94
CA THR A 62 6.93 13.78 -11.62
C THR A 62 7.54 13.91 -10.23
N TYR A 63 6.99 13.23 -9.21
CA TYR A 63 7.55 13.22 -7.87
C TYR A 63 8.97 12.66 -7.86
N LEU A 64 9.21 11.53 -8.52
CA LEU A 64 10.54 10.90 -8.58
C LEU A 64 11.56 11.83 -9.26
N ARG A 65 11.18 12.50 -10.35
CA ARG A 65 12.02 13.49 -11.03
C ARG A 65 12.33 14.69 -10.13
N LEU A 66 11.32 15.24 -9.44
CA LEU A 66 11.53 16.38 -8.53
C LEU A 66 12.39 15.99 -7.33
N ARG A 67 12.19 14.80 -6.78
CA ARG A 67 13.03 14.24 -5.72
C ARG A 67 14.49 14.17 -6.16
N GLN A 68 14.76 13.67 -7.37
CA GLN A 68 16.12 13.61 -7.90
C GLN A 68 16.72 15.01 -8.07
N LEU A 69 15.95 15.97 -8.60
CA LEU A 69 16.40 17.36 -8.73
C LEU A 69 16.77 17.98 -7.37
N VAL A 70 16.01 17.68 -6.31
CA VAL A 70 16.33 18.14 -4.95
C VAL A 70 17.66 17.55 -4.50
N VAL A 71 17.89 16.25 -4.68
CA VAL A 71 19.14 15.59 -4.29
C VAL A 71 20.33 16.16 -5.06
N ASP A 72 20.16 16.40 -6.37
CA ASP A 72 21.22 16.93 -7.23
C ASP A 72 21.59 18.40 -6.89
N LYS A 73 20.57 19.22 -6.57
CA LYS A 73 20.78 20.65 -6.28
C LYS A 73 21.08 20.95 -4.81
N LEU A 74 20.65 20.08 -3.92
CA LEU A 74 20.77 20.21 -2.46
C LEU A 74 21.24 18.89 -1.84
N PRO A 75 22.50 18.45 -2.14
CA PRO A 75 22.98 17.10 -1.83
C PRO A 75 23.04 16.79 -0.33
N LEU A 76 23.07 17.79 0.55
CA LEU A 76 23.05 17.60 2.00
C LEU A 76 21.63 17.63 2.59
N SER A 77 20.59 17.75 1.74
CA SER A 77 19.21 17.63 2.19
C SER A 77 18.87 16.16 2.51
N ARG A 78 17.87 15.95 3.36
CA ARG A 78 17.37 14.63 3.71
C ARG A 78 15.90 14.51 3.33
N ILE A 79 15.57 13.47 2.57
CA ILE A 79 14.19 13.16 2.19
C ILE A 79 13.80 11.88 2.91
N ALA A 80 12.81 11.97 3.80
CA ALA A 80 12.22 10.84 4.51
C ALA A 80 10.84 10.53 3.94
N VAL A 81 10.55 9.25 3.79
CA VAL A 81 9.24 8.76 3.36
C VAL A 81 8.56 8.11 4.56
N TYR A 82 7.36 8.54 4.87
CA TYR A 82 6.58 8.01 5.99
C TYR A 82 5.23 7.48 5.49
N SER A 83 4.87 6.30 5.96
CA SER A 83 3.54 5.73 5.81
C SER A 83 3.12 5.11 7.13
N PRO A 84 1.99 5.53 7.72
CA PRO A 84 1.49 4.93 8.97
C PRO A 84 1.09 3.46 8.78
N VAL A 85 0.68 3.09 7.56
CA VAL A 85 0.42 1.69 7.18
C VAL A 85 1.53 1.26 6.22
N SER A 86 2.50 0.53 6.76
CA SER A 86 3.69 0.12 6.01
C SER A 86 3.41 -1.09 5.12
N GLN A 87 3.89 -1.03 3.89
CA GLN A 87 3.93 -2.18 2.97
C GLN A 87 5.27 -2.95 3.03
N SER A 88 6.07 -2.71 4.07
CA SER A 88 7.41 -3.32 4.20
C SER A 88 7.34 -4.84 4.30
N ALA A 89 6.37 -5.40 5.03
CA ALA A 89 6.20 -6.85 5.17
C ALA A 89 5.84 -7.52 3.83
N VAL A 90 4.97 -6.89 3.03
CA VAL A 90 4.61 -7.39 1.69
C VAL A 90 5.82 -7.40 0.77
N ARG A 91 6.61 -6.31 0.78
CA ARG A 91 7.83 -6.20 -0.02
C ARG A 91 8.90 -7.20 0.40
N GLU A 92 9.06 -7.41 1.70
CA GLU A 92 10.01 -8.39 2.23
C GLU A 92 9.56 -9.81 1.91
N GLY A 93 8.28 -10.13 2.02
CA GLY A 93 7.71 -11.40 1.56
C GLY A 93 7.97 -11.64 0.06
N ALA A 94 7.75 -10.63 -0.77
CA ALA A 94 8.06 -10.70 -2.20
C ALA A 94 9.57 -10.91 -2.44
N ARG A 95 10.43 -10.21 -1.70
CA ARG A 95 11.89 -10.38 -1.80
C ARG A 95 12.33 -11.80 -1.43
N LEU A 96 11.75 -12.39 -0.40
CA LEU A 96 12.02 -13.77 0.01
C LEU A 96 11.52 -14.80 -1.04
N ALA A 97 10.35 -14.55 -1.62
CA ALA A 97 9.74 -15.48 -2.56
C ALA A 97 10.27 -15.35 -4.00
N LEU A 98 10.57 -14.13 -4.43
CA LEU A 98 10.88 -13.80 -5.83
C LEU A 98 12.32 -13.28 -6.04
N GLY A 99 13.07 -13.05 -4.96
CA GLY A 99 14.42 -12.49 -5.00
C GLY A 99 14.47 -10.95 -5.14
N VAL A 100 13.34 -10.29 -5.37
CA VAL A 100 13.26 -8.83 -5.55
C VAL A 100 12.14 -8.24 -4.69
N PRO A 101 12.35 -7.04 -4.09
CA PRO A 101 11.32 -6.35 -3.35
C PRO A 101 10.30 -5.75 -4.34
N ALA A 102 9.17 -6.44 -4.51
CA ALA A 102 8.11 -6.05 -5.43
C ALA A 102 6.75 -5.97 -4.71
N THR A 103 5.81 -5.27 -5.29
CA THR A 103 4.41 -5.34 -4.88
C THR A 103 3.72 -6.35 -5.81
N PRO A 104 3.22 -7.48 -5.30
CA PRO A 104 2.56 -8.47 -6.12
C PRO A 104 1.22 -7.93 -6.65
N ILE A 105 0.91 -8.24 -7.88
CA ILE A 105 -0.41 -8.02 -8.49
C ILE A 105 -0.96 -9.40 -8.84
N TYR A 106 -2.05 -9.76 -8.18
CA TYR A 106 -2.67 -11.07 -8.36
C TYR A 106 -3.67 -11.05 -9.51
N ASP A 107 -3.73 -12.14 -10.26
CA ASP A 107 -4.77 -12.39 -11.28
C ASP A 107 -5.80 -13.39 -10.72
N PHE A 108 -6.89 -12.86 -10.18
CA PHE A 108 -7.96 -13.66 -9.60
C PHE A 108 -8.83 -14.38 -10.62
N THR A 109 -8.76 -14.02 -11.90
CA THR A 109 -9.52 -14.73 -12.96
C THR A 109 -9.08 -16.18 -13.13
N ARG A 110 -7.83 -16.47 -12.75
CA ARG A 110 -7.21 -17.79 -12.87
C ARG A 110 -7.29 -18.63 -11.59
N ALA A 111 -7.75 -18.05 -10.50
CA ALA A 111 -7.77 -18.72 -9.21
C ALA A 111 -9.09 -19.46 -9.00
N LYS A 112 -9.02 -20.78 -8.81
CA LYS A 112 -10.18 -21.61 -8.41
C LYS A 112 -10.40 -21.61 -6.90
N VAL A 113 -9.32 -21.48 -6.13
CA VAL A 113 -9.34 -21.37 -4.67
C VAL A 113 -8.45 -20.22 -4.27
N VAL A 114 -8.97 -19.36 -3.41
CA VAL A 114 -8.26 -18.20 -2.84
C VAL A 114 -8.23 -18.37 -1.33
N LEU A 115 -7.06 -18.22 -0.74
CA LEU A 115 -6.86 -18.13 0.70
C LEU A 115 -6.33 -16.75 1.05
N ALA A 116 -7.12 -15.95 1.74
CA ALA A 116 -6.75 -14.66 2.28
C ALA A 116 -6.30 -14.82 3.75
N LEU A 117 -5.04 -14.49 4.01
CA LEU A 117 -4.44 -14.52 5.35
C LEU A 117 -4.21 -13.08 5.82
N ASP A 118 -5.13 -12.56 6.63
CA ASP A 118 -5.17 -11.16 7.08
C ASP A 118 -4.99 -10.16 5.92
N SER A 119 -5.65 -10.46 4.80
CA SER A 119 -5.55 -9.74 3.53
C SER A 119 -6.93 -9.28 3.09
N ASP A 120 -7.13 -7.97 3.03
CA ASP A 120 -8.37 -7.35 2.56
C ASP A 120 -8.24 -6.90 1.09
N PHE A 121 -7.95 -7.85 0.20
CA PHE A 121 -7.73 -7.60 -1.22
C PHE A 121 -8.97 -7.07 -1.97
N LEU A 122 -10.17 -7.28 -1.43
CA LEU A 122 -11.41 -6.71 -1.98
C LEU A 122 -11.70 -5.30 -1.46
N GLY A 123 -11.03 -4.85 -0.39
CA GLY A 123 -11.33 -3.59 0.28
C GLY A 123 -10.19 -2.60 0.30
N THR A 124 -9.31 -2.73 1.26
CA THR A 124 -8.34 -1.68 1.61
C THR A 124 -6.97 -1.80 0.93
N GLU A 125 -6.66 -2.94 0.33
CA GLU A 125 -5.36 -3.15 -0.28
C GLU A 125 -5.20 -2.47 -1.64
N LEU A 126 -3.93 -2.26 -2.01
CA LEU A 126 -3.59 -1.70 -3.31
C LEU A 126 -4.08 -2.62 -4.44
N GLY A 127 -4.83 -2.04 -5.38
CA GLY A 127 -5.39 -2.81 -6.50
C GLY A 127 -6.74 -3.47 -6.20
N SER A 128 -7.36 -3.20 -5.04
CA SER A 128 -8.64 -3.76 -4.64
C SER A 128 -9.75 -3.62 -5.69
N THR A 129 -9.78 -2.51 -6.43
CA THR A 129 -10.77 -2.29 -7.50
C THR A 129 -10.61 -3.31 -8.63
N LEU A 130 -9.37 -3.59 -9.06
CA LEU A 130 -9.09 -4.61 -10.07
C LEU A 130 -9.38 -6.01 -9.51
N ALA A 131 -8.93 -6.28 -8.30
CA ALA A 131 -9.18 -7.55 -7.62
C ALA A 131 -10.66 -7.85 -7.46
N SER A 132 -11.47 -6.86 -7.05
CA SER A 132 -12.93 -6.98 -6.93
C SER A 132 -13.59 -7.28 -8.27
N HIS A 133 -13.17 -6.60 -9.34
CA HIS A 133 -13.67 -6.88 -10.69
C HIS A 133 -13.34 -8.31 -11.13
N GLN A 134 -12.10 -8.74 -10.98
CA GLN A 134 -11.66 -10.08 -11.38
C GLN A 134 -12.30 -11.18 -10.53
N PHE A 135 -12.40 -10.98 -9.22
CA PHE A 135 -13.03 -11.91 -8.31
C PHE A 135 -14.52 -12.03 -8.58
N GLY A 136 -15.22 -10.91 -8.86
CA GLY A 136 -16.63 -10.90 -9.24
C GLY A 136 -16.88 -11.62 -10.57
N ALA A 137 -16.04 -11.39 -11.57
CA ALA A 137 -16.14 -12.06 -12.86
C ALA A 137 -15.97 -13.59 -12.73
N ALA A 138 -15.10 -14.06 -11.83
CA ALA A 138 -14.93 -15.49 -11.55
C ALA A 138 -16.08 -16.10 -10.71
N ARG A 139 -17.06 -15.30 -10.30
CA ARG A 139 -18.28 -15.69 -9.57
C ARG A 139 -19.57 -15.41 -10.35
N ASP A 140 -19.45 -14.91 -11.54
CA ASP A 140 -20.59 -14.73 -12.42
C ASP A 140 -21.07 -16.09 -12.93
N MET A 141 -22.32 -16.44 -12.61
CA MET A 141 -22.91 -17.72 -12.96
C MET A 141 -23.05 -17.95 -14.46
N GLU A 142 -23.17 -16.88 -15.25
CA GLU A 142 -23.30 -16.97 -16.70
C GLU A 142 -21.94 -17.21 -17.37
N SER A 143 -20.88 -16.59 -16.86
CA SER A 143 -19.55 -16.66 -17.45
C SER A 143 -18.64 -17.74 -16.83
N ALA A 144 -18.88 -18.14 -15.59
CA ALA A 144 -18.03 -19.08 -14.85
C ALA A 144 -18.21 -20.58 -15.24
N ALA A 145 -19.01 -20.87 -16.27
CA ALA A 145 -19.26 -22.25 -16.77
C ALA A 145 -19.57 -23.27 -15.63
N GLY A 146 -20.27 -22.82 -14.59
CA GLY A 146 -20.68 -23.66 -13.46
C GLY A 146 -19.60 -23.93 -12.38
N SER A 147 -18.42 -23.31 -12.47
CA SER A 147 -17.34 -23.45 -11.48
C SER A 147 -16.98 -22.10 -10.86
N LEU A 148 -17.63 -21.78 -9.74
CA LEU A 148 -17.28 -20.59 -8.95
C LEU A 148 -15.96 -20.80 -8.22
N ASN A 149 -15.17 -19.73 -8.11
CA ASN A 149 -14.00 -19.76 -7.23
C ASN A 149 -14.44 -19.85 -5.75
N ARG A 150 -13.59 -20.41 -4.90
CA ARG A 150 -13.86 -20.55 -3.47
C ARG A 150 -12.89 -19.68 -2.68
N LEU A 151 -13.45 -18.86 -1.77
CA LEU A 151 -12.67 -17.95 -0.93
C LEU A 151 -12.68 -18.43 0.53
N TYR A 152 -11.49 -18.64 1.06
CA TYR A 152 -11.23 -18.84 2.48
C TYR A 152 -10.58 -17.56 3.03
N SER A 153 -11.09 -17.03 4.14
CA SER A 153 -10.51 -15.88 4.83
C SER A 153 -10.15 -16.22 6.26
N VAL A 154 -8.92 -15.94 6.65
CA VAL A 154 -8.42 -16.08 8.02
C VAL A 154 -7.96 -14.70 8.48
N GLU A 155 -8.70 -14.10 9.40
CA GLU A 155 -8.50 -12.70 9.78
C GLU A 155 -8.93 -12.41 11.21
N PRO A 156 -8.33 -11.41 11.89
CA PRO A 156 -8.73 -11.03 13.24
C PRO A 156 -10.01 -10.19 13.26
N THR A 157 -10.18 -9.32 12.28
CA THR A 157 -11.29 -8.37 12.17
C THR A 157 -12.09 -8.66 10.90
N LEU A 158 -13.40 -8.48 10.93
CA LEU A 158 -14.23 -8.65 9.75
C LEU A 158 -13.89 -7.56 8.71
N SER A 159 -13.36 -7.99 7.57
CA SER A 159 -13.05 -7.16 6.43
C SER A 159 -14.10 -7.28 5.32
N ILE A 160 -13.96 -6.49 4.25
CA ILE A 160 -14.78 -6.66 3.04
C ILE A 160 -14.48 -8.03 2.41
N THR A 161 -13.23 -8.45 2.38
CA THR A 161 -12.85 -9.79 1.91
C THR A 161 -13.47 -10.89 2.76
N GLY A 162 -13.39 -10.78 4.10
CA GLY A 162 -13.96 -11.77 5.00
C GLY A 162 -15.49 -11.84 4.94
N SER A 163 -16.18 -10.72 4.66
CA SER A 163 -17.64 -10.72 4.49
C SER A 163 -18.11 -11.38 3.19
N ASN A 164 -17.23 -11.49 2.19
CA ASN A 164 -17.48 -12.17 0.92
C ASN A 164 -16.93 -13.61 0.89
N ALA A 165 -16.31 -14.07 1.97
CA ALA A 165 -15.70 -15.39 2.03
C ALA A 165 -16.75 -16.50 2.15
N ASP A 166 -16.52 -17.62 1.43
CA ASP A 166 -17.33 -18.84 1.59
C ASP A 166 -17.04 -19.51 2.94
N HIS A 167 -15.79 -19.41 3.39
CA HIS A 167 -15.36 -19.90 4.70
C HIS A 167 -14.51 -18.83 5.38
N ARG A 168 -14.90 -18.45 6.58
CA ARG A 168 -14.19 -17.49 7.40
C ARG A 168 -13.77 -18.08 8.72
N LEU A 169 -12.49 -17.94 9.07
CA LEU A 169 -11.93 -18.31 10.35
C LEU A 169 -11.41 -17.06 11.05
N ARG A 170 -11.96 -16.76 12.23
CA ARG A 170 -11.46 -15.66 13.06
C ARG A 170 -10.31 -16.15 13.93
N LEU A 171 -9.14 -15.57 13.71
CA LEU A 171 -7.94 -15.79 14.54
C LEU A 171 -7.33 -14.46 14.95
N SER A 172 -6.55 -14.45 16.04
CA SER A 172 -5.73 -13.29 16.36
C SER A 172 -4.67 -13.07 15.27
N ALA A 173 -4.22 -11.83 15.04
CA ALA A 173 -3.19 -11.52 14.03
C ALA A 173 -1.91 -12.38 14.25
N GLN A 174 -1.57 -12.66 15.51
CA GLN A 174 -0.45 -13.53 15.87
C GLN A 174 -0.67 -14.99 15.43
N ASP A 175 -1.91 -15.47 15.54
CA ASP A 175 -2.26 -16.86 15.20
C ASP A 175 -2.44 -17.07 13.70
N VAL A 176 -2.72 -16.01 12.91
CA VAL A 176 -2.74 -16.08 11.45
C VAL A 176 -1.38 -16.55 10.91
N ALA A 177 -0.28 -16.03 11.45
CA ALA A 177 1.06 -16.46 11.06
C ALA A 177 1.37 -17.92 11.46
N ARG A 178 0.85 -18.37 12.60
CA ARG A 178 0.95 -19.78 13.03
C ARG A 178 0.13 -20.69 12.12
N TYR A 179 -1.07 -20.28 11.80
CA TYR A 179 -1.94 -20.98 10.86
C TYR A 179 -1.27 -21.14 9.48
N ALA A 180 -0.68 -20.07 8.95
CA ALA A 180 0.02 -20.10 7.67
C ALA A 180 1.17 -21.13 7.68
N ARG A 181 1.94 -21.19 8.76
CA ARG A 181 3.03 -22.18 8.90
C ARG A 181 2.50 -23.62 9.00
N ALA A 182 1.46 -23.84 9.79
CA ALA A 182 0.84 -25.16 9.93
C ALA A 182 0.28 -25.66 8.61
N LEU A 183 -0.42 -24.78 7.86
CA LEU A 183 -0.96 -25.10 6.54
C LEU A 183 0.16 -25.43 5.54
N ALA A 184 1.23 -24.64 5.54
CA ALA A 184 2.39 -24.88 4.67
C ALA A 184 3.08 -26.20 5.00
N ALA A 185 3.20 -26.58 6.26
CA ALA A 185 3.73 -27.86 6.70
C ALA A 185 2.85 -29.01 6.19
N GLU A 186 1.53 -28.91 6.34
CA GLU A 186 0.58 -29.90 5.85
C GLU A 186 0.64 -30.07 4.34
N LEU A 187 0.67 -28.97 3.59
CA LEU A 187 0.81 -29.00 2.13
C LEU A 187 2.13 -29.64 1.67
N SER A 188 3.22 -29.45 2.44
CA SER A 188 4.52 -30.08 2.15
C SER A 188 4.43 -31.62 2.26
N THR A 189 3.65 -32.14 3.21
CA THR A 189 3.46 -33.60 3.37
C THR A 189 2.66 -34.22 2.23
N THR A 190 1.84 -33.41 1.54
CA THR A 190 1.05 -33.86 0.37
C THR A 190 1.80 -33.75 -0.96
N GLY A 191 3.10 -33.44 -0.93
CA GLY A 191 3.94 -33.36 -2.12
C GLY A 191 3.89 -32.03 -2.87
N VAL A 192 3.29 -30.99 -2.27
CA VAL A 192 3.33 -29.62 -2.82
C VAL A 192 4.71 -29.02 -2.58
N GLU A 193 5.44 -28.70 -3.63
CA GLU A 193 6.72 -28.02 -3.54
C GLU A 193 6.50 -26.54 -3.18
N LEU A 194 6.96 -26.12 -2.00
CA LEU A 194 6.87 -24.74 -1.51
C LEU A 194 8.09 -23.89 -1.90
N GLY A 195 9.03 -24.45 -2.66
CA GLY A 195 10.24 -23.75 -3.09
C GLY A 195 11.04 -23.17 -1.91
N GLN A 196 11.52 -21.92 -2.06
CA GLN A 196 12.27 -21.23 -1.01
C GLN A 196 11.45 -20.91 0.25
N LEU A 197 10.11 -20.93 0.15
CA LEU A 197 9.24 -20.73 1.31
C LEU A 197 9.34 -21.88 2.32
N ALA A 198 9.70 -23.08 1.90
CA ALA A 198 9.86 -24.23 2.78
C ALA A 198 10.93 -24.03 3.84
N SER A 199 11.99 -23.27 3.57
CA SER A 199 13.04 -22.95 4.55
C SER A 199 12.60 -21.90 5.58
N ALA A 200 11.78 -20.94 5.17
CA ALA A 200 11.26 -19.89 6.05
C ALA A 200 10.15 -20.39 7.00
N VAL A 201 9.54 -21.53 6.69
CA VAL A 201 8.47 -22.15 7.48
C VAL A 201 8.99 -23.03 8.60
N ARG A 202 10.22 -23.56 8.46
CA ARG A 202 10.84 -24.52 9.41
C ARG A 202 11.65 -23.87 10.54
N GLY A 203 11.85 -22.56 10.54
CA GLY A 203 12.48 -21.77 11.58
C GLY A 203 11.46 -21.06 12.44
#